data_0e7f52c03d0520f75aa9b04f15153915
#
_entry.id   0e7f52c03d0520f75aa9b04f15153915
#
_cell.length_a   1.000
_cell.length_b   1.000
_cell.length_c   1.000
_cell.angle_alpha   90.00
_cell.angle_beta   90.00
_cell.angle_gamma   90.00
#
_symmetry.space_group_name_H-M   'P 1'
#
loop_
_entity.id
_entity.type
_entity.pdbx_description
1 polymer ?
#
loop_
_entity_poly.entity_id
_entity_poly.type
_entity_poly.pdbx_seq_one_letter_code
_entity_poly.pdbx_strand_id
1 'polypeptide(L)'
;MRLTLPDWDFDDEFDAGEESCGRVIINLHLYLKPLLPGTRVLVISKDPAASLEFPAWCRMVKNELIAAEHPFYLIIHKPHLKEK
;
A
#
# COMPACT_ATOMS: atom_id res chain seq x y z
N MET A 1 8.94 -6.03 23.00
CA MET A 1 9.30 -4.88 22.15
C MET A 1 8.24 -4.66 21.10
N ARG A 2 7.88 -3.44 20.86
CA ARG A 2 6.85 -3.17 19.88
C ARG A 2 7.44 -2.48 18.66
N LEU A 3 6.75 -2.64 17.55
CA LEU A 3 7.17 -2.02 16.33
C LEU A 3 7.03 -0.51 16.41
N THR A 4 7.99 0.17 15.82
CA THR A 4 7.94 1.62 15.71
C THR A 4 7.63 1.97 14.27
N LEU A 5 6.63 2.82 14.07
CA LEU A 5 6.28 3.26 12.72
C LEU A 5 7.45 4.04 12.12
N PRO A 6 7.67 3.89 10.82
CA PRO A 6 8.68 4.71 10.14
C PRO A 6 8.31 6.18 10.24
N ASP A 7 9.33 7.02 10.12
CA ASP A 7 9.15 8.46 10.17
C ASP A 7 8.73 8.99 8.80
N TRP A 8 7.66 8.45 8.27
CA TRP A 8 7.14 8.82 6.97
C TRP A 8 5.87 9.64 7.11
N ASP A 9 5.69 10.61 6.22
CA ASP A 9 4.43 11.35 6.15
C ASP A 9 3.41 10.53 5.38
N PHE A 10 2.24 10.36 5.96
CA PHE A 10 1.16 9.67 5.27
C PHE A 10 -0.16 10.30 5.68
N ASP A 11 -1.16 10.16 4.81
CA ASP A 11 -2.47 10.74 5.03
C ASP A 11 -3.43 9.74 5.63
N ASP A 12 -3.22 8.46 5.35
CA ASP A 12 -4.13 7.43 5.76
C ASP A 12 -3.36 6.15 6.05
N GLU A 13 -3.95 5.24 6.78
CA GLU A 13 -3.28 4.03 7.21
C GLU A 13 -4.17 2.83 6.92
N PHE A 14 -3.58 1.78 6.37
CA PHE A 14 -4.27 0.53 6.09
C PHE A 14 -3.51 -0.61 6.74
N ASP A 15 -4.04 -1.11 7.86
CA ASP A 15 -3.39 -2.17 8.62
C ASP A 15 -3.97 -3.51 8.21
N ALA A 16 -3.21 -4.26 7.43
CA ALA A 16 -3.63 -5.57 6.97
C ALA A 16 -3.32 -6.67 7.98
N GLY A 17 -2.47 -6.37 8.97
CA GLY A 17 -2.12 -7.35 9.97
C GLY A 17 -1.44 -8.55 9.36
N GLU A 18 -1.99 -9.74 9.64
CA GLU A 18 -1.39 -10.98 9.19
C GLU A 18 -2.12 -11.63 8.02
N GLU A 19 -3.00 -10.89 7.37
CA GLU A 19 -3.67 -11.40 6.18
C GLU A 19 -2.67 -11.74 5.09
N SER A 20 -3.03 -12.74 4.27
CA SER A 20 -2.18 -13.07 3.14
C SER A 20 -2.16 -11.93 2.14
N CYS A 21 -1.04 -11.78 1.43
CA CYS A 21 -0.86 -10.65 0.54
C CYS A 21 -1.89 -10.63 -0.59
N GLY A 22 -2.27 -11.81 -1.09
CA GLY A 22 -3.28 -11.86 -2.13
C GLY A 22 -4.58 -11.20 -1.73
N ARG A 23 -5.05 -11.50 -0.52
CA ARG A 23 -6.28 -10.89 -0.01
C ARG A 23 -6.06 -9.42 0.31
N VAL A 24 -4.90 -9.08 0.85
CA VAL A 24 -4.59 -7.70 1.19
C VAL A 24 -4.66 -6.81 -0.04
N ILE A 25 -4.09 -7.27 -1.15
CA ILE A 25 -4.06 -6.47 -2.38
C ILE A 25 -5.47 -6.20 -2.88
N ILE A 26 -6.35 -7.20 -2.82
CA ILE A 26 -7.74 -7.00 -3.24
C ILE A 26 -8.42 -5.96 -2.34
N ASN A 27 -8.27 -6.12 -1.04
CA ASN A 27 -8.90 -5.20 -0.09
C ASN A 27 -8.31 -3.80 -0.21
N LEU A 28 -7.00 -3.71 -0.42
CA LEU A 28 -6.33 -2.43 -0.56
C LEU A 28 -6.80 -1.70 -1.81
N HIS A 29 -6.97 -2.44 -2.91
CA HIS A 29 -7.47 -1.84 -4.14
C HIS A 29 -8.84 -1.19 -3.92
N LEU A 30 -9.72 -1.91 -3.23
CA LEU A 30 -11.05 -1.38 -2.93
C LEU A 30 -10.99 -0.20 -1.97
N TYR A 31 -10.08 -0.26 -1.02
CA TYR A 31 -9.90 0.81 -0.05
C TYR A 31 -9.42 2.10 -0.72
N LEU A 32 -8.52 1.97 -1.69
CA LEU A 32 -7.95 3.14 -2.35
C LEU A 32 -8.93 3.82 -3.30
N LYS A 33 -9.87 3.08 -3.87
CA LYS A 33 -10.71 3.61 -4.93
C LYS A 33 -11.36 4.96 -4.61
N PRO A 34 -11.96 5.15 -3.41
CA PRO A 34 -12.62 6.43 -3.13
C PRO A 34 -11.68 7.54 -2.69
N LEU A 35 -10.40 7.23 -2.51
CA LEU A 35 -9.48 8.24 -1.99
C LEU A 35 -9.08 9.23 -3.07
N LEU A 36 -8.71 10.43 -2.64
CA LEU A 36 -8.28 11.46 -3.56
C LEU A 36 -6.93 11.11 -4.18
N PRO A 37 -6.70 11.53 -5.43
CA PRO A 37 -5.39 11.34 -6.05
C PRO A 37 -4.30 11.98 -5.20
N GLY A 38 -3.16 11.32 -5.11
CA GLY A 38 -2.04 11.82 -4.33
C GLY A 38 -2.10 11.47 -2.87
N THR A 39 -3.15 10.80 -2.42
CA THR A 39 -3.23 10.36 -1.03
C THR A 39 -2.11 9.36 -0.75
N ARG A 40 -1.39 9.61 0.33
CA ARG A 40 -0.34 8.70 0.77
C ARG A 40 -0.90 7.77 1.82
N VAL A 41 -0.77 6.48 1.57
CA VAL A 41 -1.32 5.47 2.45
C VAL A 41 -0.20 4.62 3.01
N LEU A 42 -0.12 4.56 4.32
CA LEU A 42 0.80 3.65 5.00
C LEU A 42 0.13 2.30 5.09
N VAL A 43 0.70 1.31 4.43
CA VAL A 43 0.17 -0.05 4.47
C VAL A 43 1.05 -0.88 5.39
N ILE A 44 0.42 -1.59 6.31
CA ILE A 44 1.11 -2.47 7.23
C ILE A 44 0.72 -3.89 6.89
N SER A 45 1.68 -4.68 6.43
CA SER A 45 1.42 -6.06 6.05
C SER A 45 2.57 -6.94 6.54
N LYS A 46 2.23 -7.94 7.33
CA LYS A 46 3.23 -8.82 7.92
C LYS A 46 3.50 -10.05 7.07
N ASP A 47 2.78 -10.23 5.98
CA ASP A 47 3.03 -11.36 5.08
C ASP A 47 4.43 -11.23 4.48
N PRO A 48 5.28 -12.25 4.60
CA PRO A 48 6.62 -12.17 4.01
C PRO A 48 6.62 -11.91 2.50
N ALA A 49 5.57 -12.31 1.80
CA ALA A 49 5.49 -12.07 0.36
C ALA A 49 5.24 -10.62 0.01
N ALA A 50 4.85 -9.79 0.99
CA ALA A 50 4.50 -8.40 0.70
C ALA A 50 5.64 -7.64 0.06
N SER A 51 6.88 -7.92 0.46
CA SER A 51 8.03 -7.19 -0.08
C SER A 51 8.23 -7.43 -1.58
N LEU A 52 7.70 -8.53 -2.11
CA LEU A 52 7.72 -8.81 -3.54
C LEU A 52 6.43 -8.39 -4.22
N GLU A 53 5.32 -8.61 -3.54
CA GLU A 53 4.00 -8.43 -4.16
C GLU A 53 3.61 -6.97 -4.30
N PHE A 54 3.90 -6.15 -3.30
CA PHE A 54 3.49 -4.75 -3.38
C PHE A 54 4.18 -3.99 -4.50
N PRO A 55 5.50 -4.12 -4.68
CA PRO A 55 6.13 -3.43 -5.81
C PRO A 55 5.57 -3.87 -7.16
N ALA A 56 5.31 -5.18 -7.32
CA ALA A 56 4.77 -5.69 -8.56
C ALA A 56 3.36 -5.16 -8.80
N TRP A 57 2.53 -5.18 -7.74
CA TRP A 57 1.17 -4.70 -7.84
C TRP A 57 1.13 -3.20 -8.17
N CYS A 58 1.99 -2.41 -7.50
CA CYS A 58 2.01 -0.98 -7.74
C CYS A 58 2.38 -0.68 -9.18
N ARG A 59 3.32 -1.44 -9.76
CA ARG A 59 3.66 -1.26 -11.16
C ARG A 59 2.49 -1.60 -12.07
N MET A 60 1.78 -2.66 -11.73
CA MET A 60 0.67 -3.12 -12.55
C MET A 60 -0.48 -2.14 -12.56
N VAL A 61 -0.81 -1.56 -11.43
CA VAL A 61 -1.93 -0.62 -11.32
C VAL A 61 -1.47 0.83 -11.38
N LYS A 62 -0.16 1.04 -11.52
CA LYS A 62 0.44 2.36 -11.70
C LYS A 62 0.27 3.28 -10.50
N ASN A 63 0.14 2.71 -9.33
CA ASN A 63 0.34 3.46 -8.10
C ASN A 63 1.83 3.53 -7.83
N GLU A 64 2.23 4.46 -6.97
CA GLU A 64 3.64 4.63 -6.70
C GLU A 64 3.97 4.13 -5.30
N LEU A 65 4.94 3.21 -5.22
CA LEU A 65 5.46 2.76 -3.93
C LEU A 65 6.70 3.60 -3.65
N ILE A 66 6.57 4.57 -2.74
CA ILE A 66 7.66 5.52 -2.54
C ILE A 66 8.60 5.13 -1.42
N ALA A 67 8.18 4.22 -0.54
CA ALA A 67 9.07 3.74 0.52
C ALA A 67 8.59 2.37 0.97
N ALA A 68 9.53 1.55 1.38
CA ALA A 68 9.21 0.21 1.85
C ALA A 68 10.22 -0.22 2.90
N GLU A 69 9.72 -0.57 4.08
CA GLU A 69 10.50 -1.17 5.16
C GLU A 69 9.60 -2.19 5.80
N HIS A 70 9.69 -3.41 5.29
CA HIS A 70 8.79 -4.46 5.77
C HIS A 70 8.71 -4.45 7.30
N PRO A 71 7.51 -4.45 7.88
CA PRO A 71 6.19 -4.66 7.29
C PRO A 71 5.48 -3.38 6.85
N PHE A 72 6.19 -2.28 6.68
CA PHE A 72 5.61 -0.99 6.35
C PHE A 72 5.86 -0.63 4.89
N TYR A 73 4.81 -0.12 4.21
CA TYR A 73 4.89 0.27 2.80
C TYR A 73 4.13 1.56 2.61
N LEU A 74 4.74 2.52 1.92
CA LEU A 74 4.12 3.82 1.69
C LEU A 74 3.77 3.94 0.21
N ILE A 75 2.48 4.05 -0.08
CA ILE A 75 1.96 4.03 -1.44
C ILE A 75 1.22 5.33 -1.71
N ILE A 76 1.49 5.93 -2.86
CA ILE A 76 0.72 7.07 -3.32
C ILE A 76 -0.37 6.56 -4.26
N HIS A 77 -1.61 6.93 -3.96
CA HIS A 77 -2.75 6.56 -4.78
C HIS A 77 -2.77 7.42 -6.03
N LYS A 78 -2.67 6.77 -7.19
CA LYS A 78 -2.69 7.47 -8.48
C LYS A 78 -3.73 6.81 -9.38
N PRO A 79 -5.01 7.19 -9.23
CA PRO A 79 -6.03 6.55 -10.06
C PRO A 79 -5.81 6.87 -11.52
N HIS A 80 -6.14 5.90 -12.40
CA HIS A 80 -6.09 6.09 -13.84
C HIS A 80 -7.35 6.74 -14.29
N LEU A 81 -7.18 7.78 -15.03
CA LEU A 81 -8.33 8.38 -15.67
C LEU A 81 -8.53 7.74 -17.01
N LYS A 82 -8.49 7.40 -17.43
CA LYS A 82 -8.48 6.95 -18.49
C LYS A 82 -8.02 6.92 -19.39
N GLU A 83 -7.94 6.37 -19.62
CA GLU A 83 -7.69 6.38 -20.32
C GLU A 83 -7.89 6.12 -21.09
N LYS A 84 -8.12 6.01 -21.66
CA LYS A 84 -8.39 5.77 -22.44
C LYS A 84 -8.37 5.44 -22.73
#